data_2d1ca87ee77ad343e466da20e38e3032
#
_entry.id   2d1ca87ee77ad343e466da20e38e3032
#
_cell.length_a   1.000
_cell.length_b   1.000
_cell.length_c   1.000
_cell.angle_alpha   90.00
_cell.angle_beta   90.00
_cell.angle_gamma   90.00
#
_symmetry.space_group_name_H-M   'P 1'
#
loop_
_entity.id
_entity.type
_entity.pdbx_description
1 polymer ?
#
loop_
_entity_poly.entity_id
_entity_poly.type
_entity_poly.pdbx_seq_one_letter_code
_entity_poly.pdbx_strand_id
1 'polypeptide(L)' 'MRGRVPSHDFVEPLILKLLKESRGSMSALAINYRVNEAAGRMINLNVIRNHLIFLVKNKKIFESLDKENDVTYYKLIL' A
#
# COMPACT_ATOMS: atom_id res chain seq x y z
N MET A 1 17.12 -19.07 12.35
CA MET A 1 16.59 -18.73 12.55
C MET A 1 15.52 -18.83 12.51
N ARG A 2 15.42 -18.78 12.62
CA ARG A 2 14.59 -18.81 12.75
C ARG A 2 13.51 -18.67 12.41
N GLY A 3 12.97 -19.66 12.65
CA GLY A 3 11.62 -19.44 12.31
C GLY A 3 11.29 -17.98 12.15
N ARG A 4 11.76 -17.46 11.19
CA ARG A 4 11.69 -16.05 10.96
C ARG A 4 10.55 -15.70 10.05
N VAL A 5 9.77 -14.70 10.46
CA VAL A 5 8.73 -14.16 9.60
C VAL A 5 9.38 -13.50 8.39
N PRO A 6 8.86 -13.76 7.18
CA PRO A 6 9.38 -13.08 5.99
C PRO A 6 9.34 -11.57 6.17
N SER A 7 10.40 -10.92 5.78
CA SER A 7 10.45 -9.48 5.86
C SER A 7 9.51 -8.84 4.85
N HIS A 8 8.83 -7.80 5.27
CA HIS A 8 7.98 -6.99 4.40
C HIS A 8 8.57 -5.60 4.19
N ASP A 9 9.87 -5.46 4.42
CA ASP A 9 10.54 -4.16 4.31
C ASP A 9 10.44 -3.58 2.91
N PHE A 10 10.32 -4.44 1.90
CA PHE A 10 10.19 -3.99 0.52
C PHE A 10 8.80 -3.41 0.21
N VAL A 11 7.81 -3.65 1.06
CA VAL A 11 6.41 -3.29 0.79
C VAL A 11 6.23 -1.78 0.71
N GLU A 12 6.75 -1.04 1.68
CA GLU A 12 6.56 0.41 1.71
C GLU A 12 7.23 1.11 0.53
N PRO A 13 8.51 0.83 0.22
CA PRO A 13 9.11 1.42 -0.97
C PRO A 13 8.35 1.07 -2.25
N LEU A 14 7.84 -0.15 -2.32
CA LEU A 14 7.09 -0.61 -3.49
C LEU A 14 5.76 0.12 -3.61
N ILE A 15 5.05 0.31 -2.49
CA ILE A 15 3.80 1.08 -2.48
C ILE A 15 4.05 2.50 -2.97
N LEU A 16 5.10 3.14 -2.47
CA LEU A 16 5.43 4.50 -2.86
C LEU A 16 5.76 4.58 -4.35
N LYS A 17 6.48 3.60 -4.86
CA LYS A 17 6.81 3.54 -6.28
C LYS A 17 5.55 3.38 -7.13
N LEU A 18 4.64 2.49 -6.73
CA LEU A 18 3.39 2.26 -7.45
C LEU A 18 2.53 3.52 -7.48
N LEU A 19 2.43 4.21 -6.34
CA LEU A 19 1.65 5.43 -6.28
C LEU A 19 2.26 6.53 -7.13
N LYS A 20 3.58 6.60 -7.17
CA LYS A 20 4.27 7.55 -8.03
C LYS A 20 4.00 7.27 -9.51
N GLU A 21 4.05 6.01 -9.89
CA GLU A 21 3.83 5.61 -11.27
C GLU A 21 2.37 5.78 -11.70
N SER A 22 1.44 5.58 -10.78
CA SER A 22 0.01 5.67 -11.11
C SER A 22 -0.44 7.09 -11.37
N ARG A 23 0.27 8.07 -10.84
CA ARG A 23 -0.06 9.49 -10.95
C ARG A 23 -1.45 9.84 -10.44
N GLY A 24 -2.00 9.01 -9.58
CA GLY A 24 -3.33 9.24 -9.04
C GLY A 24 -3.53 8.45 -7.78
N SER A 25 -4.78 8.35 -7.38
CA SER A 25 -5.13 7.61 -6.17
C SER A 25 -5.36 6.13 -6.47
N MET A 26 -5.04 5.29 -5.50
CA MET A 26 -5.31 3.86 -5.59
C MET A 26 -5.96 3.40 -4.29
N SER A 27 -6.93 2.48 -4.40
CA SER A 27 -7.53 1.87 -3.22
C SER A 27 -6.55 0.85 -2.63
N ALA A 28 -6.78 0.47 -1.36
CA ALA A 28 -5.95 -0.55 -0.71
C ALA A 28 -5.98 -1.86 -1.50
N LEU A 29 -7.14 -2.23 -2.02
CA LEU A 29 -7.29 -3.47 -2.78
C LEU A 29 -6.47 -3.43 -4.07
N ALA A 30 -6.52 -2.31 -4.78
CA ALA A 30 -5.74 -2.13 -6.00
C ALA A 30 -4.24 -2.16 -5.70
N ILE A 31 -3.83 -1.50 -4.61
CA ILE A 31 -2.43 -1.52 -4.18
C ILE A 31 -2.00 -2.94 -3.85
N ASN A 32 -2.84 -3.67 -3.11
CA ASN A 32 -2.53 -5.06 -2.76
C ASN A 32 -2.32 -5.91 -4.02
N TYR A 33 -3.20 -5.79 -4.99
CA TYR A 33 -3.08 -6.52 -6.24
C TYR A 33 -1.76 -6.20 -6.96
N ARG A 34 -1.46 -4.92 -7.09
CA ARG A 34 -0.25 -4.50 -7.80
C ARG A 34 1.03 -4.89 -7.05
N VAL A 35 1.01 -4.81 -5.72
CA VAL A 35 2.16 -5.23 -4.91
C VAL A 35 2.40 -6.72 -5.08
N ASN A 36 1.33 -7.53 -5.04
CA ASN A 36 1.45 -8.96 -5.23
C ASN A 36 2.02 -9.30 -6.59
N GLU A 37 1.55 -8.61 -7.61
CA GLU A 37 2.03 -8.80 -8.97
C GLU A 37 3.52 -8.45 -9.09
N ALA A 38 3.91 -7.31 -8.54
CA ALA A 38 5.29 -6.83 -8.62
C ALA A 38 6.24 -7.69 -7.78
N ALA A 39 5.77 -8.17 -6.63
CA ALA A 39 6.58 -8.99 -5.74
C ALA A 39 6.64 -10.44 -6.16
N GLY A 40 5.72 -10.86 -7.03
CA GLY A 40 5.64 -12.26 -7.45
C GLY A 40 5.20 -13.20 -6.35
N ARG A 41 4.44 -12.68 -5.37
CA ARG A 41 3.95 -13.51 -4.26
C ARG A 41 2.73 -12.86 -3.64
N MET A 42 1.97 -13.69 -2.91
CA MET A 42 0.76 -13.22 -2.23
C MET A 42 1.11 -12.57 -0.90
N ILE A 43 0.70 -11.33 -0.75
CA ILE A 43 0.83 -10.61 0.50
C ILE A 43 -0.58 -10.31 0.98
N ASN A 44 -0.84 -10.60 2.24
CA ASN A 44 -2.16 -10.44 2.82
C ASN A 44 -2.58 -8.96 2.78
N LEU A 45 -3.86 -8.72 2.45
CA LEU A 45 -4.40 -7.37 2.39
C LEU A 45 -4.22 -6.61 3.71
N ASN A 46 -4.33 -7.32 4.85
CA ASN A 46 -4.15 -6.69 6.15
C ASN A 46 -2.72 -6.16 6.34
N VAL A 47 -1.73 -6.87 5.79
CA VAL A 47 -0.34 -6.40 5.82
C VAL A 47 -0.23 -5.10 5.04
N ILE A 48 -0.83 -5.07 3.85
CA ILE A 48 -0.83 -3.85 3.02
C ILE A 48 -1.52 -2.71 3.76
N ARG A 49 -2.68 -2.97 4.35
CA ARG A 49 -3.42 -1.93 5.09
C ARG A 49 -2.60 -1.37 6.25
N ASN A 50 -1.90 -2.24 6.98
CA ASN A 50 -1.08 -1.80 8.10
C ASN A 50 0.05 -0.88 7.62
N HIS A 51 0.68 -1.21 6.50
CA HIS A 51 1.72 -0.36 5.93
C HIS A 51 1.15 0.97 5.43
N LEU A 52 -0.06 0.94 4.85
CA LEU A 52 -0.72 2.17 4.40
C LEU A 52 -1.03 3.09 5.57
N ILE A 53 -1.53 2.54 6.68
CA ILE A 53 -1.81 3.30 7.89
C ILE A 53 -0.53 3.96 8.38
N PHE A 54 0.55 3.21 8.41
CA PHE A 54 1.85 3.71 8.85
C PHE A 54 2.34 4.85 7.93
N LEU A 55 2.21 4.67 6.62
CA LEU A 55 2.63 5.68 5.65
C LEU A 55 1.79 6.97 5.76
N VAL A 56 0.50 6.84 6.01
CA VAL A 56 -0.36 8.00 6.23
C VAL A 56 0.06 8.72 7.51
N LYS A 57 0.31 7.96 8.57
CA LYS A 57 0.71 8.50 9.86
C LYS A 57 2.04 9.25 9.74
N ASN A 58 2.94 8.77 8.91
CA ASN A 58 4.24 9.41 8.69
C ASN A 58 4.23 10.45 7.58
N LYS A 59 3.04 10.79 7.10
CA LYS A 59 2.84 11.84 6.11
C LYS A 59 3.56 11.58 4.78
N LYS A 60 3.66 10.32 4.41
CA LYS A 60 4.23 9.92 3.13
C LYS A 60 3.16 9.86 2.04
N ILE A 61 1.93 9.57 2.43
CA ILE A 61 0.79 9.48 1.52
C ILE A 61 -0.42 10.13 2.15
N PHE A 62 -1.36 10.54 1.31
CA PHE A 62 -2.68 11.01 1.72
C PHE A 62 -3.68 9.86 1.65
N GLU A 63 -4.66 9.87 2.55
CA GLU A 63 -5.82 9.01 2.38
C GLU A 63 -7.04 9.88 2.13
N SER A 64 -7.97 9.38 1.32
CA SER A 64 -9.18 10.09 0.95
C SER A 64 -10.33 9.09 0.91
N LEU A 65 -11.40 9.38 1.63
CA LEU A 65 -12.57 8.52 1.66
C LEU A 65 -13.57 8.94 0.60
N ASP A 66 -13.91 8.01 -0.28
CA ASP A 66 -15.02 8.18 -1.21
C ASP A 66 -16.28 7.67 -0.51
N LYS A 67 -17.09 8.58 0.01
CA LYS A 67 -18.27 8.22 0.79
C LYS A 67 -19.35 7.56 -0.03
N GLU A 68 -19.42 7.87 -1.32
CA GLU A 68 -20.40 7.28 -2.21
C GLU A 68 -20.20 5.79 -2.37
N ASN A 69 -18.95 5.39 -2.57
CA ASN A 69 -18.60 3.99 -2.80
C ASN A 69 -18.01 3.32 -1.56
N ASP A 70 -17.88 4.05 -0.46
CA ASP A 70 -17.31 3.56 0.78
C ASP A 70 -15.92 2.94 0.56
N VAL A 71 -15.10 3.62 -0.21
CA VAL A 71 -13.74 3.19 -0.53
C VAL A 71 -12.74 4.27 -0.13
N THR A 72 -11.66 3.86 0.52
CA THR A 72 -10.57 4.76 0.83
C THR A 72 -9.49 4.66 -0.25
N TYR A 73 -9.06 5.81 -0.75
CA TYR A 73 -8.01 5.90 -1.74
C TYR A 73 -6.76 6.51 -1.13
N TYR A 74 -5.61 6.15 -1.68
CA TYR A 74 -4.31 6.63 -1.21
C TYR A 74 -3.55 7.28 -2.35
N LYS A 75 -2.87 8.36 -2.05
CA LYS A 75 -2.14 9.14 -3.03
C LYS A 75 -0.81 9.60 -2.43
N LEU A 76 0.22 9.64 -3.25
CA LEU A 76 1.54 10.09 -2.82
C LEU A 76 1.53 11.58 -2.47
N ILE A 77 2.20 11.93 -1.38
CA ILE A 77 2.46 13.33 -1.03
C ILE A 77 3.72 13.76 -1.77
N LEU A 78 3.59 14.81 -2.57
CA LEU A 78 4.73 15.33 -3.33
C LEU A 78 5.43 16.45 -2.59
#